data_8d9773fd514f091f5c70611b3f44a8f8
#
_entry.id   8d9773fd514f091f5c70611b3f44a8f8
#
_cell.length_a   1.000
_cell.length_b   1.000
_cell.length_c   1.000
_cell.angle_alpha   90.00
_cell.angle_beta   90.00
_cell.angle_gamma   90.00
#
_symmetry.space_group_name_H-M   'P 1'
#
loop_
_entity.id
_entity.type
_entity.pdbx_description
1 polymer ?
#
loop_
_entity_poly.entity_id
_entity_poly.type
_entity_poly.pdbx_seq_one_letter_code
_entity_poly.pdbx_strand_id
1 'polypeptide(L)'
;MKQLDFNSIYKNDSQQSTGLLFIRAYHKWHELIKSQLKTIDLTHPQFVVLTTLAALLRQQEWVSQTDIARFSDMDVMTVSQIIRLLVKKGLIMREVHPKDSRANIILLTEQGLQKVNQALPLVEGIDQAFFGKLEDKTEILNQLLIELETAND
;
A
#
# COMPACT_ATOMS: atom_id res chain seq x y z
N MET A 1 -15.78 23.83 33.33
CA MET A 1 -15.80 23.66 31.86
C MET A 1 -17.12 23.03 31.45
N LYS A 2 -17.85 23.62 30.51
CA LYS A 2 -19.13 23.08 30.06
C LYS A 2 -18.86 21.77 29.34
N GLN A 3 -19.42 20.67 29.79
CA GLN A 3 -19.30 19.39 29.14
C GLN A 3 -20.07 19.46 27.80
N LEU A 4 -19.36 19.29 26.70
CA LEU A 4 -19.97 19.26 25.38
C LEU A 4 -20.72 17.94 25.20
N ASP A 5 -21.98 18.02 24.83
CA ASP A 5 -22.77 16.84 24.46
C ASP A 5 -22.83 16.72 22.95
N PHE A 6 -22.54 15.52 22.45
CA PHE A 6 -22.53 15.20 21.02
C PHE A 6 -23.08 13.79 20.79
N ASN A 7 -23.65 13.59 19.60
CA ASN A 7 -24.32 12.33 19.27
C ASN A 7 -23.32 11.26 18.88
N SER A 8 -22.89 10.44 19.83
CA SER A 8 -22.05 9.26 19.60
C SER A 8 -22.48 8.14 20.52
N ILE A 9 -22.52 6.92 19.97
CA ILE A 9 -22.74 5.70 20.77
C ILE A 9 -21.54 5.38 21.68
N TYR A 10 -20.36 5.95 21.37
CA TYR A 10 -19.09 5.74 22.11
C TYR A 10 -18.65 6.94 22.93
N LYS A 11 -19.53 7.94 23.19
CA LYS A 11 -19.13 9.19 23.87
C LYS A 11 -18.53 8.98 25.26
N ASN A 12 -18.87 7.89 25.93
CA ASN A 12 -18.37 7.57 27.28
C ASN A 12 -17.12 6.68 27.26
N ASP A 13 -16.87 5.97 26.16
CA ASP A 13 -15.70 5.10 26.00
C ASP A 13 -15.32 4.98 24.52
N SER A 14 -14.39 5.83 24.09
CA SER A 14 -13.88 5.85 22.73
C SER A 14 -13.09 4.58 22.35
N GLN A 15 -12.63 3.81 23.33
CA GLN A 15 -11.91 2.55 23.08
C GLN A 15 -12.84 1.44 22.55
N GLN A 16 -14.12 1.63 22.62
CA GLN A 16 -15.09 0.72 21.99
C GLN A 16 -15.35 1.05 20.50
N SER A 17 -14.89 2.20 20.02
CA SER A 17 -14.97 2.55 18.61
C SER A 17 -13.91 1.81 17.80
N THR A 18 -14.31 0.78 17.07
CA THR A 18 -13.41 -0.02 16.20
C THR A 18 -12.73 0.86 15.15
N GLY A 19 -13.47 1.78 14.52
CA GLY A 19 -12.91 2.69 13.52
C GLY A 19 -11.84 3.60 14.10
N LEU A 20 -12.04 4.13 15.30
CA LEU A 20 -11.04 4.97 15.98
C LEU A 20 -9.79 4.18 16.35
N LEU A 21 -9.95 2.96 16.86
CA LEU A 21 -8.82 2.06 17.17
C LEU A 21 -8.05 1.71 15.92
N PHE A 22 -8.75 1.38 14.85
CA PHE A 22 -8.15 1.03 13.55
C PHE A 22 -7.33 2.18 12.98
N ILE A 23 -7.88 3.39 12.93
CA ILE A 23 -7.15 4.54 12.37
C ILE A 23 -5.94 4.94 13.23
N ARG A 24 -6.02 4.81 14.54
CA ARG A 24 -4.88 5.05 15.44
C ARG A 24 -3.76 4.04 15.23
N ALA A 25 -4.09 2.75 15.12
CA ALA A 25 -3.12 1.70 14.82
C ALA A 25 -2.48 1.93 13.44
N TYR A 26 -3.30 2.24 12.43
CA TYR A 26 -2.85 2.57 11.10
C TYR A 26 -1.87 3.75 11.10
N HIS A 27 -2.18 4.84 11.79
CA HIS A 27 -1.29 6.01 11.83
C HIS A 27 0.08 5.66 12.43
N LYS A 28 0.13 4.86 13.49
CA LYS A 28 1.40 4.45 14.10
C LYS A 28 2.23 3.59 13.15
N TRP A 29 1.61 2.61 12.53
CA TRP A 29 2.26 1.76 11.53
C TRP A 29 2.73 2.58 10.33
N HIS A 30 1.86 3.43 9.79
CA HIS A 30 2.14 4.25 8.60
C HIS A 30 3.29 5.24 8.83
N GLU A 31 3.39 5.85 10.00
CA GLU A 31 4.51 6.74 10.35
C GLU A 31 5.86 6.00 10.34
N LEU A 32 5.89 4.76 10.83
CA LEU A 32 7.10 3.93 10.76
C LEU A 32 7.49 3.62 9.32
N ILE A 33 6.53 3.23 8.48
CA ILE A 33 6.74 2.95 7.06
C ILE A 33 7.27 4.19 6.33
N LYS A 34 6.58 5.33 6.47
CA LYS A 34 6.98 6.60 5.86
C LYS A 34 8.41 6.99 6.23
N SER A 35 8.73 6.92 7.51
CA SER A 35 10.04 7.28 8.03
C SER A 35 11.15 6.43 7.43
N GLN A 36 10.96 5.13 7.31
CA GLN A 36 11.96 4.23 6.74
C GLN A 36 12.09 4.40 5.22
N LEU A 37 10.98 4.47 4.50
CA LEU A 37 11.01 4.65 3.04
C LEU A 37 11.63 5.99 2.62
N LYS A 38 11.49 7.02 3.45
CA LYS A 38 12.12 8.33 3.21
C LYS A 38 13.65 8.22 3.14
N THR A 39 14.27 7.30 3.89
CA THR A 39 15.73 7.10 3.88
C THR A 39 16.25 6.62 2.52
N ILE A 40 15.38 6.05 1.69
CA ILE A 40 15.70 5.56 0.34
C ILE A 40 14.97 6.32 -0.77
N ASP A 41 14.50 7.53 -0.46
CA ASP A 41 13.79 8.41 -1.42
C ASP A 41 12.54 7.77 -2.04
N LEU A 42 11.73 7.11 -1.21
CA LEU A 42 10.41 6.60 -1.60
C LEU A 42 9.32 7.12 -0.67
N THR A 43 8.16 7.40 -1.26
CA THR A 43 6.91 7.53 -0.50
C THR A 43 6.25 6.16 -0.35
N HIS A 44 5.34 6.02 0.62
CA HIS A 44 4.58 4.78 0.78
C HIS A 44 3.76 4.43 -0.48
N PRO A 45 3.01 5.35 -1.10
CA PRO A 45 2.30 5.04 -2.35
C PRO A 45 3.23 4.60 -3.49
N GLN A 46 4.40 5.20 -3.63
CA GLN A 46 5.40 4.79 -4.63
C GLN A 46 5.89 3.37 -4.37
N PHE A 47 6.17 3.03 -3.11
CA PHE A 47 6.53 1.68 -2.70
C PHE A 47 5.42 0.67 -3.09
N VAL A 48 4.15 0.99 -2.79
CA VAL A 48 3.02 0.11 -3.12
C VAL A 48 2.94 -0.13 -4.62
N VAL A 49 3.06 0.91 -5.45
CA VAL A 49 3.02 0.76 -6.92
C VAL A 49 4.19 -0.08 -7.42
N LEU A 50 5.41 0.19 -6.95
CA LEU A 50 6.61 -0.57 -7.38
C LEU A 50 6.52 -2.04 -7.01
N THR A 51 6.13 -2.36 -5.77
CA THR A 51 6.04 -3.75 -5.31
C THR A 51 4.88 -4.49 -5.94
N THR A 52 3.76 -3.82 -6.18
CA THR A 52 2.63 -4.37 -6.92
C THR A 52 3.04 -4.72 -8.35
N LEU A 53 3.72 -3.82 -9.04
CA LEU A 53 4.25 -4.07 -10.39
C LEU A 53 5.19 -5.28 -10.40
N ALA A 54 6.15 -5.34 -9.47
CA ALA A 54 7.08 -6.45 -9.36
C ALA A 54 6.37 -7.79 -9.13
N ALA A 55 5.36 -7.81 -8.25
CA ALA A 55 4.55 -9.00 -7.97
C ALA A 55 3.74 -9.46 -9.20
N LEU A 56 3.11 -8.52 -9.90
CA LEU A 56 2.32 -8.83 -11.09
C LEU A 56 3.19 -9.35 -12.25
N LEU A 57 4.39 -8.79 -12.45
CA LEU A 57 5.32 -9.23 -13.49
C LEU A 57 5.86 -10.66 -13.27
N ARG A 58 5.71 -11.21 -12.06
CA ARG A 58 6.01 -12.62 -11.81
C ARG A 58 4.90 -13.57 -12.28
N GLN A 59 3.71 -13.06 -12.47
CA GLN A 59 2.52 -13.86 -12.77
C GLN A 59 2.01 -13.67 -14.19
N GLN A 60 2.30 -12.53 -14.81
CA GLN A 60 1.81 -12.18 -16.13
C GLN A 60 2.88 -11.45 -16.94
N GLU A 61 2.82 -11.61 -18.26
CA GLU A 61 3.83 -11.06 -19.19
C GLU A 61 3.72 -9.53 -19.31
N TRP A 62 2.50 -9.01 -19.33
CA TRP A 62 2.26 -7.58 -19.48
C TRP A 62 1.38 -7.04 -18.34
N VAL A 63 1.77 -5.91 -17.80
CA VAL A 63 1.08 -5.24 -16.69
C VAL A 63 0.67 -3.85 -17.16
N SER A 64 -0.62 -3.53 -17.01
CA SER A 64 -1.16 -2.21 -17.26
C SER A 64 -1.26 -1.41 -15.96
N GLN A 65 -1.41 -0.10 -16.09
CA GLN A 65 -1.69 0.77 -14.95
C GLN A 65 -3.03 0.40 -14.25
N THR A 66 -4.01 -0.07 -15.01
CA THR A 66 -5.29 -0.57 -14.45
C THR A 66 -5.09 -1.82 -13.61
N ASP A 67 -4.20 -2.73 -14.04
CA ASP A 67 -3.86 -3.93 -13.24
C ASP A 67 -3.25 -3.54 -11.89
N ILE A 68 -2.33 -2.57 -11.90
CA ILE A 68 -1.71 -2.06 -10.66
C ILE A 68 -2.76 -1.45 -9.74
N ALA A 69 -3.66 -0.61 -10.27
CA ALA A 69 -4.73 0.02 -9.50
C ALA A 69 -5.66 -1.01 -8.87
N ARG A 70 -6.07 -2.01 -9.65
CA ARG A 70 -6.97 -3.08 -9.19
C ARG A 70 -6.34 -3.94 -8.10
N PHE A 71 -5.11 -4.38 -8.31
CA PHE A 71 -4.41 -5.24 -7.36
C PHE A 71 -4.09 -4.52 -6.04
N SER A 72 -3.72 -3.25 -6.11
CA SER A 72 -3.38 -2.44 -4.93
C SER A 72 -4.58 -1.80 -4.24
N ASP A 73 -5.78 -1.92 -4.82
CA ASP A 73 -7.00 -1.23 -4.39
C ASP A 73 -6.80 0.29 -4.31
N MET A 74 -6.04 0.83 -5.25
CA MET A 74 -5.78 2.26 -5.38
C MET A 74 -6.58 2.86 -6.53
N ASP A 75 -6.92 4.14 -6.41
CA ASP A 75 -7.55 4.91 -7.47
C ASP A 75 -6.65 4.99 -8.72
N VAL A 76 -7.23 4.77 -9.91
CA VAL A 76 -6.51 4.75 -11.18
C VAL A 76 -5.80 6.08 -11.46
N MET A 77 -6.43 7.22 -11.14
CA MET A 77 -5.84 8.54 -11.32
C MET A 77 -4.63 8.76 -10.41
N THR A 78 -4.71 8.31 -9.18
CA THR A 78 -3.61 8.35 -8.22
C THR A 78 -2.45 7.48 -8.69
N VAL A 79 -2.73 6.26 -9.15
CA VAL A 79 -1.72 5.36 -9.73
C VAL A 79 -1.06 6.00 -10.94
N SER A 80 -1.83 6.64 -11.82
CA SER A 80 -1.29 7.35 -13.00
C SER A 80 -0.29 8.44 -12.62
N GLN A 81 -0.58 9.23 -11.58
CA GLN A 81 0.33 10.26 -11.09
C GLN A 81 1.61 9.67 -10.50
N ILE A 82 1.48 8.60 -9.73
CA ILE A 82 2.63 7.90 -9.13
C ILE A 82 3.52 7.30 -10.22
N ILE A 83 2.94 6.68 -11.24
CA ILE A 83 3.67 6.12 -12.38
C ILE A 83 4.50 7.19 -13.07
N ARG A 84 3.94 8.38 -13.32
CA ARG A 84 4.70 9.49 -13.92
C ARG A 84 5.92 9.88 -13.10
N LEU A 85 5.78 9.94 -11.78
CA LEU A 85 6.90 10.25 -10.88
C LEU A 85 7.96 9.15 -10.89
N LEU A 86 7.54 7.88 -10.91
CA LEU A 86 8.46 6.75 -10.95
C LEU A 86 9.18 6.62 -12.30
N VAL A 87 8.53 6.99 -13.41
CA VAL A 87 9.18 7.12 -14.73
C VAL A 87 10.27 8.20 -14.67
N LYS A 88 9.95 9.35 -14.10
CA LYS A 88 10.92 10.44 -13.90
C LYS A 88 12.13 10.02 -13.08
N LYS A 89 11.93 9.18 -12.06
CA LYS A 89 13.01 8.62 -11.23
C LYS A 89 13.79 7.52 -11.93
N GLY A 90 13.36 7.06 -13.10
CA GLY A 90 14.03 5.97 -13.83
C GLY A 90 13.79 4.58 -13.22
N LEU A 91 12.77 4.42 -12.38
CA LEU A 91 12.48 3.16 -11.71
C LEU A 91 11.52 2.26 -12.51
N ILE A 92 10.71 2.87 -13.36
CA ILE A 92 9.80 2.17 -14.28
C ILE A 92 9.83 2.81 -15.65
N MET A 93 9.34 2.09 -16.66
CA MET A 93 9.14 2.57 -18.02
C MET A 93 7.70 2.31 -18.44
N ARG A 94 7.21 3.15 -19.36
CA ARG A 94 5.93 2.97 -20.03
C ARG A 94 6.21 2.72 -21.51
N GLU A 95 5.66 1.64 -22.05
CA GLU A 95 5.78 1.28 -23.46
C GLU A 95 4.42 0.96 -24.05
N VAL A 96 4.33 1.01 -25.38
CA VAL A 96 3.15 0.56 -26.11
C VAL A 96 3.07 -0.97 -26.01
N HIS A 97 1.87 -1.50 -25.78
CA HIS A 97 1.63 -2.93 -25.69
C HIS A 97 2.00 -3.61 -27.03
N PRO A 98 2.79 -4.70 -27.04
CA PRO A 98 3.29 -5.33 -28.28
C PRO A 98 2.18 -5.85 -29.20
N LYS A 99 1.01 -6.18 -28.65
CA LYS A 99 -0.13 -6.75 -29.38
C LYS A 99 -1.32 -5.82 -29.53
N ASP A 100 -1.33 -4.68 -28.83
CA ASP A 100 -2.42 -3.69 -28.89
C ASP A 100 -1.84 -2.27 -28.82
N SER A 101 -1.74 -1.62 -29.98
CA SER A 101 -1.19 -0.27 -30.09
C SER A 101 -1.97 0.82 -29.35
N ARG A 102 -3.17 0.52 -28.85
CA ARG A 102 -3.99 1.45 -28.07
C ARG A 102 -3.72 1.38 -26.57
N ALA A 103 -3.05 0.32 -26.11
CA ALA A 103 -2.74 0.09 -24.71
C ALA A 103 -1.28 0.36 -24.39
N ASN A 104 -1.00 0.71 -23.14
CA ASN A 104 0.35 0.84 -22.61
C ASN A 104 0.62 -0.25 -21.57
N ILE A 105 1.86 -0.69 -21.54
CA ILE A 105 2.38 -1.58 -20.47
C ILE A 105 3.37 -0.83 -19.62
N ILE A 106 3.48 -1.29 -18.38
CA ILE A 106 4.43 -0.76 -17.40
C ILE A 106 5.51 -1.81 -17.18
N LEU A 107 6.76 -1.39 -17.27
CA LEU A 107 7.93 -2.23 -17.09
C LEU A 107 8.73 -1.74 -15.88
N LEU A 108 9.32 -2.68 -15.17
CA LEU A 108 10.25 -2.40 -14.08
C LEU A 108 11.67 -2.29 -14.66
N THR A 109 12.37 -1.20 -14.37
CA THR A 109 13.78 -1.07 -14.74
C THR A 109 14.67 -1.85 -13.79
N GLU A 110 15.95 -2.05 -14.14
CA GLU A 110 16.94 -2.62 -13.22
C GLU A 110 17.06 -1.80 -11.94
N GLN A 111 17.09 -0.47 -12.06
CA GLN A 111 17.09 0.44 -10.91
C GLN A 111 15.82 0.29 -10.06
N GLY A 112 14.67 0.10 -10.73
CA GLY A 112 13.40 -0.16 -10.05
C GLY A 112 13.43 -1.45 -9.25
N LEU A 113 13.96 -2.53 -9.82
CA LEU A 113 14.12 -3.80 -9.13
C LEU A 113 15.07 -3.69 -7.93
N GLN A 114 16.19 -2.98 -8.09
CA GLN A 114 17.11 -2.69 -6.98
C GLN A 114 16.39 -1.92 -5.86
N LYS A 115 15.57 -0.93 -6.21
CA LYS A 115 14.80 -0.16 -5.25
C LYS A 115 13.78 -1.03 -4.51
N VAL A 116 13.08 -1.90 -5.20
CA VAL A 116 12.15 -2.87 -4.60
C VAL A 116 12.90 -3.77 -3.59
N ASN A 117 14.04 -4.32 -3.99
CA ASN A 117 14.85 -5.19 -3.14
C ASN A 117 15.46 -4.46 -1.93
N GLN A 118 15.66 -3.16 -2.03
CA GLN A 118 16.09 -2.31 -0.92
C GLN A 118 14.93 -1.99 0.04
N ALA A 119 13.76 -1.72 -0.51
CA ALA A 119 12.59 -1.29 0.25
C ALA A 119 11.88 -2.42 1.01
N LEU A 120 11.75 -3.60 0.39
CA LEU A 120 11.00 -4.72 0.97
C LEU A 120 11.51 -5.12 2.36
N PRO A 121 12.82 -5.32 2.61
CA PRO A 121 13.29 -5.67 3.95
C PRO A 121 12.98 -4.60 5.00
N LEU A 122 12.99 -3.33 4.62
CA LEU A 122 12.65 -2.23 5.53
C LEU A 122 11.19 -2.30 5.96
N VAL A 123 10.28 -2.47 5.00
CA VAL A 123 8.83 -2.54 5.26
C VAL A 123 8.46 -3.83 5.99
N GLU A 124 8.96 -4.97 5.54
CA GLU A 124 8.70 -6.26 6.17
C GLU A 124 9.24 -6.32 7.60
N GLY A 125 10.40 -5.71 7.86
CA GLY A 125 10.94 -5.57 9.21
C GLY A 125 10.03 -4.77 10.14
N ILE A 126 9.43 -3.68 9.64
CA ILE A 126 8.43 -2.90 10.38
C ILE A 126 7.19 -3.73 10.64
N ASP A 127 6.69 -4.45 9.64
CA ASP A 127 5.51 -5.29 9.77
C ASP A 127 5.72 -6.36 10.84
N GLN A 128 6.86 -7.04 10.80
CA GLN A 128 7.19 -8.06 11.80
C GLN A 128 7.28 -7.48 13.21
N ALA A 129 7.87 -6.31 13.38
CA ALA A 129 7.98 -5.67 14.70
C ALA A 129 6.65 -5.11 15.19
N PHE A 130 5.89 -4.46 14.32
CA PHE A 130 4.63 -3.81 14.69
C PHE A 130 3.52 -4.84 14.97
N PHE A 131 3.24 -5.71 14.01
CA PHE A 131 2.21 -6.74 14.15
C PHE A 131 2.68 -7.92 15.02
N GLY A 132 3.98 -8.12 15.15
CA GLY A 132 4.56 -9.12 16.04
C GLY A 132 4.21 -8.94 17.51
N LYS A 133 3.79 -7.73 17.92
CA LYS A 133 3.25 -7.47 19.26
C LYS A 133 1.98 -8.28 19.56
N LEU A 134 1.30 -8.74 18.52
CA LEU A 134 0.11 -9.58 18.64
C LEU A 134 0.44 -11.06 18.86
N GLU A 135 1.70 -11.43 18.66
CA GLU A 135 2.17 -12.82 18.77
C GLU A 135 1.39 -13.76 17.84
N ASP A 136 0.82 -14.82 18.39
CA ASP A 136 0.00 -15.81 17.64
C ASP A 136 -1.32 -15.24 17.09
N LYS A 137 -1.73 -14.06 17.56
CA LYS A 137 -2.97 -13.40 17.10
C LYS A 137 -2.84 -12.70 15.74
N THR A 138 -1.62 -12.58 15.21
CA THR A 138 -1.41 -11.95 13.90
C THR A 138 -2.16 -12.68 12.79
N GLU A 139 -2.23 -14.00 12.84
CA GLU A 139 -2.99 -14.79 11.87
C GLU A 139 -4.49 -14.50 11.94
N ILE A 140 -5.04 -14.36 13.15
CA ILE A 140 -6.44 -13.98 13.35
C ILE A 140 -6.70 -12.57 12.77
N LEU A 141 -5.79 -11.62 13.01
CA LEU A 141 -5.91 -10.28 12.42
C LEU A 141 -5.92 -10.34 10.89
N ASN A 142 -5.05 -11.13 10.27
CA ASN A 142 -5.01 -11.28 8.82
C ASN A 142 -6.34 -11.81 8.28
N GLN A 143 -6.92 -12.83 8.93
CA GLN A 143 -8.22 -13.37 8.55
C GLN A 143 -9.33 -12.32 8.65
N LEU A 144 -9.36 -11.53 9.74
CA LEU A 144 -10.35 -10.47 9.93
C LEU A 144 -10.21 -9.36 8.88
N LEU A 145 -9.00 -8.98 8.54
CA LEU A 145 -8.74 -7.98 7.50
C LEU A 145 -9.20 -8.49 6.11
N ILE A 146 -8.96 -9.75 5.82
CA ILE A 146 -9.43 -10.38 4.57
C ILE A 146 -10.97 -10.39 4.52
N GLU A 147 -11.64 -10.72 5.61
CA GLU A 147 -13.12 -10.66 5.68
C GLU A 147 -13.65 -9.26 5.37
N LEU A 148 -12.99 -8.21 5.91
CA LEU A 148 -13.38 -6.83 5.65
C LEU A 148 -13.13 -6.41 4.19
N GLU A 149 -12.01 -6.87 3.61
CA GLU A 149 -11.66 -6.58 2.22
C GLU A 149 -12.59 -7.27 1.22
N THR A 150 -13.00 -8.50 1.52
CA THR A 150 -13.83 -9.33 0.63
C THR A 150 -15.32 -9.21 0.89
N ALA A 151 -15.74 -8.52 1.96
CA ALA A 151 -17.15 -8.26 2.22
C ALA A 151 -17.74 -7.44 1.07
N ASN A 152 -18.71 -8.05 0.36
CA ASN A 152 -19.49 -7.32 -0.63
C ASN A 152 -20.43 -6.36 0.11
N ASP A 153 -20.34 -5.11 -0.23
CA ASP A 153 -21.22 -4.05 0.28
C ASP A 153 -22.69 -4.28 -0.14
#